data_983fed28b4800f2f28d958b36834a428
#
_entry.id   983fed28b4800f2f28d958b36834a428
#
_cell.length_a   1.000
_cell.length_b   1.000
_cell.length_c   1.000
_cell.angle_alpha   90.00
_cell.angle_beta   90.00
_cell.angle_gamma   90.00
#
_symmetry.space_group_name_H-M   'P 1'
#
loop_
_entity.id
_entity.type
_entity.pdbx_description
1 polymer ?
#
loop_
_entity_poly.entity_id
_entity_poly.type
_entity_poly.pdbx_seq_one_letter_code
_entity_poly.pdbx_strand_id
1 'polypeptide(L)'
;MGLRAVILATLVATVYGQCPALSGACRCAPSVYEPVAIICQNAGSLSNAIQAIQAARDIPIDSLTILDTAIPSIPANAFQSFTILRLVLNRNTLQTIDDQAFNGPLLDSLIELDLNDNNLGQIPQTGIPRLRNLRKLYLNRNRINQLSSTAFNAFESRDLLLKLELAGNRLTDATLGDATVFRPLTLLQELSLETNSLTSIPSSALVNQRNTLTNLNLGLNSINDVPVGALDFPVLSSLSLEFNGITVIPPQAFQGVPNLQFLYMTGNKFPSWAPEMFRYITQLKTLGIGETPISVIPNNAFMHIPNLIRLEMSEAAVDTIERGAFQRTPQIQAIVLNKNRLSQVRADFFEGLNDLYSIDLQGNRIDNVQPLGFANLPAISHLDISYNLLQTMPSDVFLNSFLPQPNDRRVIYACANPWYCNSELEWFRTLLRDNLDIDIEKPGCTAVCTSSPNGCPVEGTPLRSVDFCQNNEEAQPLVGRALSMVGWIILAVIMTILLISICLLAMVRYGMSHQRKKQKDSEMAAEEYHAQTTATSIYNAPISVVDRPYSTVPPVNLDLPAAYTLDDRPTNYLY
;
A
#
# COMPACT_ATOMS: atom_id res chain seq x y z
N MET A 1 33.87 30.61 6.67
CA MET A 1 33.07 29.39 6.47
C MET A 1 32.85 28.56 7.76
N GLY A 2 33.73 28.63 8.76
CA GLY A 2 33.62 27.82 9.98
C GLY A 2 32.48 28.20 10.96
N LEU A 3 32.13 29.46 11.08
CA LEU A 3 31.15 29.91 12.11
C LEU A 3 29.68 29.56 11.75
N ARG A 4 29.33 29.55 10.44
CA ARG A 4 27.99 29.17 10.00
C ARG A 4 27.73 27.66 10.09
N ALA A 5 28.76 26.83 9.89
CA ALA A 5 28.64 25.39 10.06
C ALA A 5 28.50 24.97 11.53
N VAL A 6 29.15 25.68 12.47
CA VAL A 6 29.04 25.42 13.91
C VAL A 6 27.65 25.84 14.42
N ILE A 7 27.08 26.96 13.94
CA ILE A 7 25.74 27.40 14.35
C ILE A 7 24.66 26.47 13.78
N LEU A 8 24.80 25.97 12.56
CA LEU A 8 23.87 24.96 12.01
C LEU A 8 23.98 23.61 12.75
N ALA A 9 25.20 23.18 13.09
CA ALA A 9 25.40 21.95 13.84
C ALA A 9 24.86 22.05 15.28
N THR A 10 24.98 23.22 15.94
CA THR A 10 24.41 23.44 17.27
C THR A 10 22.87 23.56 17.22
N LEU A 11 22.29 24.15 16.18
CA LEU A 11 20.83 24.21 16.01
C LEU A 11 20.24 22.81 15.73
N VAL A 12 20.90 21.99 14.93
CA VAL A 12 20.49 20.60 14.69
C VAL A 12 20.68 19.75 15.97
N ALA A 13 21.76 19.94 16.71
CA ALA A 13 21.99 19.23 17.99
C ALA A 13 20.96 19.62 19.08
N THR A 14 20.42 20.84 19.07
CA THR A 14 19.39 21.26 20.05
C THR A 14 18.02 20.68 19.74
N VAL A 15 17.70 20.34 18.49
CA VAL A 15 16.43 19.69 18.11
C VAL A 15 16.45 18.19 18.43
N TYR A 16 17.58 17.53 18.30
CA TYR A 16 17.72 16.09 18.65
C TYR A 16 17.99 15.84 20.15
N GLY A 17 18.20 16.89 20.95
CA GLY A 17 18.56 16.77 22.37
C GLY A 17 17.41 16.75 23.36
N GLN A 18 16.14 16.82 22.92
CA GLN A 18 14.99 16.94 23.84
C GLN A 18 14.45 15.59 24.34
N CYS A 19 14.79 14.48 23.69
CA CYS A 19 14.29 13.19 24.12
C CYS A 19 15.06 12.69 25.34
N PRO A 20 14.38 12.38 26.47
CA PRO A 20 15.05 11.98 27.71
C PRO A 20 15.68 10.59 27.60
N ALA A 21 16.63 10.27 28.43
CA ALA A 21 17.16 8.92 28.55
C ALA A 21 16.10 8.01 29.17
N LEU A 22 15.59 7.08 28.38
CA LEU A 22 14.59 6.10 28.78
C LEU A 22 15.24 4.77 29.20
N SER A 23 14.48 3.91 29.86
CA SER A 23 14.97 2.62 30.35
C SER A 23 14.08 1.46 29.87
N GLY A 24 14.60 0.24 29.93
CA GLY A 24 13.84 -0.98 29.69
C GLY A 24 13.31 -1.10 28.25
N ALA A 25 12.01 -1.35 28.13
CA ALA A 25 11.31 -1.62 26.86
C ALA A 25 10.94 -0.34 26.06
N CYS A 26 11.33 0.83 26.55
CA CYS A 26 10.97 2.12 25.95
C CYS A 26 12.19 2.80 25.32
N ARG A 27 11.97 3.43 24.17
CA ARG A 27 13.00 4.18 23.44
C ARG A 27 12.42 5.45 22.85
N CYS A 28 13.27 6.44 22.62
CA CYS A 28 12.93 7.59 21.81
C CYS A 28 13.02 7.27 20.31
N ALA A 29 12.07 7.80 19.54
CA ALA A 29 12.02 7.70 18.09
C ALA A 29 11.64 9.08 17.50
N PRO A 30 12.46 10.12 17.71
CA PRO A 30 12.11 11.49 17.31
C PRO A 30 12.06 11.63 15.80
N SER A 31 11.14 12.49 15.35
CA SER A 31 11.05 12.95 13.97
C SER A 31 11.08 14.47 13.91
N VAL A 32 11.13 15.05 12.71
CA VAL A 32 11.06 16.51 12.54
C VAL A 32 9.74 17.07 13.06
N TYR A 33 8.66 16.30 12.97
CA TYR A 33 7.31 16.71 13.38
C TYR A 33 6.97 16.30 14.83
N GLU A 34 7.64 15.29 15.36
CA GLU A 34 7.44 14.78 16.71
C GLU A 34 8.80 14.65 17.42
N PRO A 35 9.35 15.77 17.92
CA PRO A 35 10.66 15.78 18.58
C PRO A 35 10.74 14.88 19.82
N VAL A 36 9.63 14.71 20.55
CA VAL A 36 9.53 13.84 21.71
C VAL A 36 8.54 12.71 21.42
N ALA A 37 8.93 11.78 20.54
CA ALA A 37 8.19 10.54 20.29
C ALA A 37 8.81 9.39 21.11
N ILE A 38 7.98 8.69 21.86
CA ILE A 38 8.39 7.57 22.72
C ILE A 38 7.66 6.32 22.31
N ILE A 39 8.40 5.23 22.10
CA ILE A 39 7.86 3.92 21.78
C ILE A 39 8.26 2.92 22.85
N CYS A 40 7.27 2.29 23.49
CA CYS A 40 7.42 1.17 24.43
C CYS A 40 6.82 -0.09 23.79
N GLN A 41 7.59 -1.14 23.69
CA GLN A 41 7.15 -2.41 23.09
C GLN A 41 7.50 -3.58 23.99
N ASN A 42 6.55 -4.52 24.16
CA ASN A 42 6.75 -5.70 25.00
C ASN A 42 7.16 -5.37 26.44
N ALA A 43 6.60 -4.29 27.02
CA ALA A 43 6.96 -3.84 28.37
C ALA A 43 6.45 -4.77 29.49
N GLY A 44 5.68 -5.82 29.15
CA GLY A 44 5.11 -6.78 30.08
C GLY A 44 3.90 -6.27 30.86
N SER A 45 3.82 -4.96 31.14
CA SER A 45 2.66 -4.31 31.76
C SER A 45 2.65 -2.81 31.52
N LEU A 46 1.47 -2.17 31.68
CA LEU A 46 1.35 -0.71 31.63
C LEU A 46 2.23 -0.05 32.69
N SER A 47 2.26 -0.60 33.91
CA SER A 47 3.08 -0.06 35.01
C SER A 47 4.57 -0.02 34.67
N ASN A 48 5.08 -1.08 34.03
CA ASN A 48 6.48 -1.13 33.57
C ASN A 48 6.77 -0.08 32.50
N ALA A 49 5.86 0.08 31.53
CA ALA A 49 5.99 1.10 30.48
C ALA A 49 6.00 2.51 31.09
N ILE A 50 5.07 2.80 31.99
CA ILE A 50 4.99 4.09 32.72
C ILE A 50 6.24 4.34 33.55
N GLN A 51 6.76 3.33 34.23
CA GLN A 51 8.00 3.45 35.00
C GLN A 51 9.20 3.74 34.09
N ALA A 52 9.27 3.12 32.95
CA ALA A 52 10.37 3.31 31.96
C ALA A 52 10.44 4.73 31.40
N ILE A 53 9.30 5.44 31.32
CA ILE A 53 9.21 6.80 30.77
C ILE A 53 9.19 7.91 31.85
N GLN A 54 9.45 7.59 33.12
CA GLN A 54 9.40 8.59 34.21
C GLN A 54 10.32 9.80 33.99
N ALA A 55 11.41 9.64 33.22
CA ALA A 55 12.30 10.74 32.86
C ALA A 55 11.63 11.79 31.92
N ALA A 56 10.49 11.44 31.30
CA ALA A 56 9.74 12.33 30.42
C ALA A 56 8.56 13.05 31.11
N ARG A 57 8.35 12.88 32.44
CA ARG A 57 7.16 13.40 33.12
C ARG A 57 7.01 14.94 33.09
N ASP A 58 8.13 15.64 33.04
CA ASP A 58 8.17 17.12 33.09
C ASP A 58 8.32 17.72 31.65
N ILE A 59 8.22 16.90 30.62
CA ILE A 59 8.39 17.31 29.23
C ILE A 59 7.09 16.99 28.46
N PRO A 60 6.59 17.90 27.62
CA PRO A 60 5.50 17.57 26.71
C PRO A 60 5.93 16.44 25.75
N ILE A 61 5.14 15.38 25.68
CA ILE A 61 5.34 14.24 24.79
C ILE A 61 4.45 14.40 23.57
N ASP A 62 5.04 14.50 22.37
CA ASP A 62 4.28 14.62 21.13
C ASP A 62 3.52 13.32 20.85
N SER A 63 4.20 12.17 20.98
CA SER A 63 3.54 10.87 20.87
C SER A 63 4.12 9.84 21.84
N LEU A 64 3.23 9.14 22.54
CA LEU A 64 3.55 7.96 23.35
C LEU A 64 2.86 6.74 22.75
N THR A 65 3.65 5.80 22.27
CA THR A 65 3.18 4.51 21.74
C THR A 65 3.55 3.38 22.70
N ILE A 66 2.56 2.64 23.19
CA ILE A 66 2.75 1.42 24.01
C ILE A 66 2.03 0.29 23.30
N LEU A 67 2.79 -0.64 22.74
CA LEU A 67 2.24 -1.73 21.95
C LEU A 67 2.77 -3.11 22.41
N ASP A 68 2.03 -4.15 22.06
CA ASP A 68 2.37 -5.55 22.36
C ASP A 68 2.68 -5.77 23.87
N THR A 69 1.94 -5.10 24.77
CA THR A 69 2.30 -5.01 26.21
C THR A 69 1.27 -5.69 27.13
N ALA A 70 0.27 -6.39 26.58
CA ALA A 70 -0.75 -7.12 27.34
C ALA A 70 -1.44 -6.25 28.42
N ILE A 71 -1.99 -5.11 28.03
CA ILE A 71 -2.70 -4.17 28.91
C ILE A 71 -4.20 -4.53 28.92
N PRO A 72 -4.74 -5.26 29.92
CA PRO A 72 -6.15 -5.60 29.97
C PRO A 72 -7.04 -4.44 30.42
N SER A 73 -6.49 -3.52 31.22
CA SER A 73 -7.20 -2.34 31.71
C SER A 73 -6.26 -1.15 31.93
N ILE A 74 -6.80 0.05 31.81
CA ILE A 74 -6.10 1.29 32.20
C ILE A 74 -6.64 1.68 33.59
N PRO A 75 -5.83 1.59 34.65
CA PRO A 75 -6.26 1.94 36.01
C PRO A 75 -6.35 3.44 36.21
N ALA A 76 -6.96 3.87 37.34
CA ALA A 76 -7.01 5.26 37.74
C ALA A 76 -5.61 5.88 37.81
N ASN A 77 -5.52 7.13 37.34
CA ASN A 77 -4.29 7.95 37.40
C ASN A 77 -3.06 7.36 36.66
N ALA A 78 -3.31 6.45 35.70
CA ALA A 78 -2.23 5.76 34.96
C ALA A 78 -1.24 6.73 34.29
N PHE A 79 -1.73 7.85 33.76
CA PHE A 79 -0.94 8.86 33.05
C PHE A 79 -0.87 10.22 33.81
N GLN A 80 -1.19 10.26 35.08
CA GLN A 80 -1.40 11.50 35.86
C GLN A 80 -0.27 12.53 35.77
N SER A 81 0.97 12.05 35.54
CA SER A 81 2.17 12.93 35.57
C SER A 81 2.63 13.34 34.16
N PHE A 82 1.89 13.00 33.11
CA PHE A 82 2.37 13.21 31.75
C PHE A 82 1.47 14.15 30.95
N THR A 83 2.11 15.01 30.17
CA THR A 83 1.47 15.81 29.12
C THR A 83 1.72 15.12 27.80
N ILE A 84 0.69 14.54 27.17
CA ILE A 84 0.80 13.76 25.94
C ILE A 84 -0.19 14.32 24.91
N LEU A 85 0.26 14.57 23.69
CA LEU A 85 -0.62 15.03 22.60
C LEU A 85 -1.27 13.86 21.87
N ARG A 86 -0.50 12.79 21.61
CA ARG A 86 -0.97 11.57 20.96
C ARG A 86 -0.63 10.36 21.83
N LEU A 87 -1.62 9.55 22.14
CA LEU A 87 -1.46 8.30 22.89
C LEU A 87 -1.90 7.12 22.04
N VAL A 88 -0.97 6.19 21.78
CA VAL A 88 -1.20 4.99 21.00
C VAL A 88 -1.05 3.77 21.90
N LEU A 89 -2.13 3.03 22.10
CA LEU A 89 -2.19 1.81 22.92
C LEU A 89 -2.66 0.60 22.10
N ASN A 90 -2.25 0.55 20.84
CA ASN A 90 -2.69 -0.48 19.91
C ASN A 90 -2.01 -1.85 20.16
N ARG A 91 -2.60 -2.90 19.62
CA ARG A 91 -2.13 -4.30 19.76
C ARG A 91 -1.91 -4.72 21.22
N ASN A 92 -2.88 -4.38 22.06
CA ASN A 92 -2.92 -4.79 23.47
C ASN A 92 -4.16 -5.67 23.72
N THR A 93 -4.52 -5.87 24.98
CA THR A 93 -5.68 -6.71 25.35
C THR A 93 -6.76 -5.91 26.06
N LEU A 94 -6.83 -4.60 25.79
CA LEU A 94 -7.63 -3.64 26.55
C LEU A 94 -9.14 -3.98 26.47
N GLN A 95 -9.76 -4.09 27.65
CA GLN A 95 -11.18 -4.34 27.80
C GLN A 95 -11.89 -3.20 28.54
N THR A 96 -11.20 -2.57 29.51
CA THR A 96 -11.79 -1.55 30.38
C THR A 96 -10.84 -0.37 30.61
N ILE A 97 -11.41 0.80 30.82
CA ILE A 97 -10.70 2.04 31.16
C ILE A 97 -11.36 2.60 32.42
N ASP A 98 -10.59 2.85 33.46
CA ASP A 98 -11.10 3.49 34.67
C ASP A 98 -11.55 4.93 34.39
N ASP A 99 -12.55 5.42 35.11
CA ASP A 99 -13.05 6.80 34.94
C ASP A 99 -11.96 7.85 35.16
N GLN A 100 -11.02 7.59 36.05
CA GLN A 100 -9.90 8.47 36.36
C GLN A 100 -8.60 8.09 35.63
N ALA A 101 -8.65 7.22 34.62
CA ALA A 101 -7.47 6.71 33.91
C ALA A 101 -6.57 7.82 33.35
N PHE A 102 -7.17 8.88 32.84
CA PHE A 102 -6.49 10.00 32.16
C PHE A 102 -6.40 11.27 33.02
N ASN A 103 -6.62 11.18 34.33
CA ASN A 103 -6.47 12.32 35.22
C ASN A 103 -5.11 13.02 35.08
N GLY A 104 -5.10 14.34 35.32
CA GLY A 104 -3.91 15.19 35.21
C GLY A 104 -3.86 15.98 33.91
N PRO A 105 -2.68 16.41 33.45
CA PRO A 105 -2.52 17.24 32.24
C PRO A 105 -3.11 16.61 30.98
N LEU A 106 -3.17 15.29 30.92
CA LEU A 106 -3.67 14.52 29.77
C LEU A 106 -5.12 14.86 29.42
N LEU A 107 -5.96 15.22 30.42
CA LEU A 107 -7.35 15.62 30.17
C LEU A 107 -7.49 16.78 29.17
N ASP A 108 -6.52 17.70 29.19
CA ASP A 108 -6.50 18.90 28.37
C ASP A 108 -5.50 18.83 27.20
N SER A 109 -4.53 17.93 27.26
CA SER A 109 -3.49 17.86 26.24
C SER A 109 -3.76 16.86 25.13
N LEU A 110 -4.51 15.77 25.40
CA LEU A 110 -4.68 14.68 24.45
C LEU A 110 -5.58 15.08 23.28
N ILE A 111 -5.01 15.04 22.08
CA ILE A 111 -5.67 15.36 20.81
C ILE A 111 -6.04 14.08 20.04
N GLU A 112 -5.21 13.05 20.16
CA GLU A 112 -5.36 11.80 19.42
C GLU A 112 -5.20 10.59 20.34
N LEU A 113 -6.17 9.68 20.31
CA LEU A 113 -6.17 8.43 21.07
C LEU A 113 -6.37 7.25 20.12
N ASP A 114 -5.35 6.38 20.06
CA ASP A 114 -5.39 5.15 19.29
C ASP A 114 -5.50 3.93 20.22
N LEU A 115 -6.64 3.24 20.11
CA LEU A 115 -6.97 2.00 20.82
C LEU A 115 -7.22 0.84 19.85
N ASN A 116 -6.66 0.90 18.64
CA ASN A 116 -6.81 -0.16 17.65
C ASN A 116 -6.29 -1.50 18.17
N ASP A 117 -6.80 -2.60 17.60
CA ASP A 117 -6.33 -3.95 17.90
C ASP A 117 -6.39 -4.29 19.40
N ASN A 118 -7.56 -4.08 20.01
CA ASN A 118 -7.83 -4.37 21.40
C ASN A 118 -9.08 -5.26 21.58
N ASN A 119 -9.57 -5.40 22.80
CA ASN A 119 -10.70 -6.28 23.14
C ASN A 119 -11.95 -5.50 23.62
N LEU A 120 -12.09 -4.23 23.24
CA LEU A 120 -13.21 -3.40 23.66
C LEU A 120 -14.53 -3.93 23.06
N GLY A 121 -15.53 -4.20 23.90
CA GLY A 121 -16.85 -4.69 23.47
C GLY A 121 -17.84 -3.58 23.13
N GLN A 122 -17.57 -2.36 23.57
CA GLN A 122 -18.41 -1.17 23.36
C GLN A 122 -17.53 0.09 23.40
N ILE A 123 -18.09 1.23 23.01
CA ILE A 123 -17.44 2.54 23.22
C ILE A 123 -17.25 2.74 24.74
N PRO A 124 -16.01 2.97 25.20
CA PRO A 124 -15.77 3.21 26.63
C PRO A 124 -16.56 4.40 27.15
N GLN A 125 -17.39 4.16 28.18
CA GLN A 125 -18.22 5.17 28.82
C GLN A 125 -17.55 5.81 30.05
N THR A 126 -16.31 5.39 30.34
CA THR A 126 -15.46 5.86 31.43
C THR A 126 -14.10 6.27 30.87
N GLY A 127 -13.45 7.23 31.52
CA GLY A 127 -12.14 7.75 31.14
C GLY A 127 -12.16 8.61 29.88
N ILE A 128 -12.42 8.01 28.69
CA ILE A 128 -12.43 8.76 27.42
C ILE A 128 -13.40 9.94 27.42
N PRO A 129 -14.64 9.85 27.92
CA PRO A 129 -15.56 10.98 27.94
C PRO A 129 -15.01 12.23 28.63
N ARG A 130 -14.08 12.10 29.55
CA ARG A 130 -13.48 13.23 30.28
C ARG A 130 -12.37 13.98 29.52
N LEU A 131 -11.92 13.46 28.38
CA LEU A 131 -10.92 14.11 27.53
C LEU A 131 -11.54 15.34 26.84
N ARG A 132 -10.97 16.53 27.08
CA ARG A 132 -11.57 17.80 26.66
C ARG A 132 -11.18 18.26 25.26
N ASN A 133 -10.03 17.80 24.77
CA ASN A 133 -9.46 18.24 23.50
C ASN A 133 -9.30 17.12 22.46
N LEU A 134 -9.94 15.97 22.67
CA LEU A 134 -9.82 14.84 21.76
C LEU A 134 -10.45 15.16 20.40
N ARG A 135 -9.65 15.04 19.32
CA ARG A 135 -10.07 15.28 17.94
C ARG A 135 -10.11 14.04 17.10
N LYS A 136 -9.29 13.04 17.44
CA LYS A 136 -9.20 11.79 16.70
C LYS A 136 -9.28 10.61 17.67
N LEU A 137 -10.19 9.68 17.38
CA LEU A 137 -10.38 8.47 18.16
C LEU A 137 -10.39 7.25 17.24
N TYR A 138 -9.43 6.35 17.45
CA TYR A 138 -9.28 5.13 16.68
C TYR A 138 -9.64 3.93 17.54
N LEU A 139 -10.61 3.15 17.09
CA LEU A 139 -11.15 1.97 17.75
C LEU A 139 -11.24 0.78 16.78
N ASN A 140 -10.40 0.77 15.74
CA ASN A 140 -10.42 -0.28 14.73
C ASN A 140 -10.01 -1.63 15.33
N ARG A 141 -10.51 -2.72 14.73
CA ARG A 141 -10.17 -4.10 15.09
C ARG A 141 -10.32 -4.37 16.58
N ASN A 142 -11.49 -3.97 17.10
CA ASN A 142 -11.98 -4.30 18.43
C ASN A 142 -13.14 -5.31 18.34
N ARG A 143 -13.93 -5.42 19.38
CA ARG A 143 -15.08 -6.34 19.46
C ARG A 143 -16.40 -5.58 19.65
N ILE A 144 -16.44 -4.30 19.24
CA ILE A 144 -17.58 -3.41 19.46
C ILE A 144 -18.75 -3.94 18.64
N ASN A 145 -19.82 -4.32 19.34
CA ASN A 145 -21.05 -4.85 18.75
C ASN A 145 -22.30 -4.07 19.16
N GLN A 146 -22.13 -3.04 19.99
CA GLN A 146 -23.22 -2.18 20.47
C GLN A 146 -22.79 -0.72 20.44
N LEU A 147 -23.66 0.12 19.90
CA LEU A 147 -23.58 1.57 19.97
C LEU A 147 -24.88 2.09 20.59
N SER A 148 -24.83 2.43 21.86
CA SER A 148 -25.98 3.09 22.51
C SER A 148 -26.26 4.44 21.85
N SER A 149 -27.52 4.84 21.77
CA SER A 149 -27.92 6.19 21.35
C SER A 149 -27.26 7.31 22.20
N THR A 150 -26.76 6.97 23.38
CA THR A 150 -26.07 7.90 24.29
C THR A 150 -24.57 7.73 24.31
N ALA A 151 -24.00 6.89 23.42
CA ALA A 151 -22.59 6.50 23.45
C ALA A 151 -21.59 7.67 23.50
N PHE A 152 -21.92 8.79 22.89
CA PHE A 152 -21.07 10.00 22.83
C PHE A 152 -21.62 11.19 23.62
N ASN A 153 -22.76 11.06 24.32
CA ASN A 153 -23.37 12.19 25.03
C ASN A 153 -22.49 12.74 26.15
N ALA A 154 -21.79 11.87 26.85
CA ALA A 154 -20.93 12.22 27.99
C ALA A 154 -19.55 12.74 27.57
N PHE A 155 -19.17 12.67 26.29
CA PHE A 155 -17.87 13.15 25.83
C PHE A 155 -17.76 14.67 25.97
N GLU A 156 -16.80 15.14 26.75
CA GLU A 156 -16.52 16.58 26.88
C GLU A 156 -16.01 17.16 25.55
N SER A 157 -15.33 16.34 24.74
CA SER A 157 -14.82 16.70 23.40
C SER A 157 -15.77 16.40 22.24
N ARG A 158 -17.03 16.07 22.48
CA ARG A 158 -17.99 15.72 21.41
C ARG A 158 -18.10 16.77 20.29
N ASP A 159 -17.96 18.04 20.66
CA ASP A 159 -18.01 19.17 19.72
C ASP A 159 -16.66 19.48 19.06
N LEU A 160 -15.63 18.67 19.32
CA LEU A 160 -14.27 18.82 18.78
C LEU A 160 -13.81 17.58 17.99
N LEU A 161 -14.50 16.45 18.14
CA LEU A 161 -14.11 15.20 17.49
C LEU A 161 -14.30 15.31 15.97
N LEU A 162 -13.21 15.23 15.24
CA LEU A 162 -13.18 15.34 13.77
C LEU A 162 -13.13 13.97 13.09
N LYS A 163 -12.46 13.00 13.72
CA LYS A 163 -12.23 11.67 13.15
C LYS A 163 -12.59 10.57 14.13
N LEU A 164 -13.39 9.62 13.65
CA LEU A 164 -13.78 8.41 14.38
C LEU A 164 -13.59 7.18 13.49
N GLU A 165 -12.79 6.25 13.95
CA GLU A 165 -12.54 5.00 13.25
C GLU A 165 -13.08 3.81 14.03
N LEU A 166 -13.95 3.03 13.41
CA LEU A 166 -14.63 1.86 13.96
C LEU A 166 -14.51 0.64 13.03
N ALA A 167 -13.50 0.64 12.14
CA ALA A 167 -13.29 -0.46 11.20
C ALA A 167 -12.96 -1.79 11.91
N GLY A 168 -13.32 -2.91 11.30
CA GLY A 168 -12.99 -4.22 11.84
C GLY A 168 -13.68 -4.54 13.18
N ASN A 169 -14.90 -4.07 13.36
CA ASN A 169 -15.73 -4.34 14.53
C ASN A 169 -16.90 -5.29 14.19
N ARG A 170 -17.96 -5.29 14.98
CA ARG A 170 -19.12 -6.17 14.81
C ARG A 170 -20.44 -5.38 14.72
N LEU A 171 -20.36 -4.20 14.10
CA LEU A 171 -21.52 -3.31 13.97
C LEU A 171 -22.46 -3.83 12.89
N THR A 172 -23.75 -3.70 13.12
CA THR A 172 -24.84 -4.09 12.22
C THR A 172 -25.80 -2.92 12.00
N ASP A 173 -26.70 -3.03 11.03
CA ASP A 173 -27.73 -2.01 10.79
C ASP A 173 -28.57 -1.75 12.05
N ALA A 174 -28.86 -2.80 12.85
CA ALA A 174 -29.59 -2.66 14.09
C ALA A 174 -28.85 -1.81 15.13
N THR A 175 -27.50 -1.86 15.13
CA THR A 175 -26.68 -1.04 16.05
C THR A 175 -26.55 0.40 15.60
N LEU A 176 -26.77 0.69 14.32
CA LEU A 176 -26.72 2.04 13.71
C LEU A 176 -28.11 2.57 13.33
N GLY A 177 -29.17 1.85 13.66
CA GLY A 177 -30.55 2.25 13.32
C GLY A 177 -31.08 3.49 14.08
N ASP A 178 -30.40 3.90 15.16
CA ASP A 178 -30.78 5.06 15.93
C ASP A 178 -30.16 6.34 15.38
N ALA A 179 -30.99 7.25 14.87
CA ALA A 179 -30.60 8.56 14.33
C ALA A 179 -29.84 9.47 15.32
N THR A 180 -29.76 9.09 16.60
CA THR A 180 -29.13 9.90 17.65
C THR A 180 -27.70 9.46 17.99
N VAL A 181 -27.26 8.30 17.50
CA VAL A 181 -25.97 7.71 17.91
C VAL A 181 -24.78 8.62 17.68
N PHE A 182 -24.65 9.23 16.51
CA PHE A 182 -23.59 10.18 16.18
C PHE A 182 -24.00 11.66 16.36
N ARG A 183 -25.24 11.93 16.75
CA ARG A 183 -25.77 13.29 16.89
C ARG A 183 -24.89 14.23 17.74
N PRO A 184 -24.25 13.78 18.85
CA PRO A 184 -23.40 14.66 19.65
C PRO A 184 -22.12 15.09 18.96
N LEU A 185 -21.66 14.37 17.91
CA LEU A 185 -20.39 14.62 17.21
C LEU A 185 -20.60 15.66 16.10
N THR A 186 -20.80 16.93 16.50
CA THR A 186 -21.25 17.99 15.59
C THR A 186 -20.22 18.43 14.55
N LEU A 187 -18.93 18.13 14.75
CA LEU A 187 -17.83 18.47 13.83
C LEU A 187 -17.21 17.23 13.15
N LEU A 188 -17.83 16.06 13.26
CA LEU A 188 -17.27 14.84 12.67
C LEU A 188 -17.15 14.98 11.15
N GLN A 189 -15.92 14.84 10.66
CA GLN A 189 -15.53 14.96 9.24
C GLN A 189 -15.20 13.61 8.63
N GLU A 190 -14.56 12.73 9.39
CA GLU A 190 -14.10 11.44 8.91
C GLU A 190 -14.69 10.31 9.77
N LEU A 191 -15.32 9.37 9.09
CA LEU A 191 -15.90 8.17 9.73
C LEU A 191 -15.53 6.93 8.92
N SER A 192 -14.92 5.95 9.59
CA SER A 192 -14.74 4.61 9.04
C SER A 192 -15.60 3.60 9.79
N LEU A 193 -16.44 2.90 9.03
CA LEU A 193 -17.23 1.73 9.44
C LEU A 193 -16.85 0.50 8.59
N GLU A 194 -15.66 0.52 8.00
CA GLU A 194 -15.12 -0.55 7.17
C GLU A 194 -15.08 -1.88 7.93
N THR A 195 -15.20 -2.99 7.21
CA THR A 195 -15.07 -4.34 7.81
C THR A 195 -15.98 -4.54 9.02
N ASN A 196 -17.27 -4.26 8.82
CA ASN A 196 -18.32 -4.53 9.78
C ASN A 196 -19.38 -5.47 9.15
N SER A 197 -20.58 -5.50 9.70
CA SER A 197 -21.68 -6.36 9.21
C SER A 197 -22.89 -5.53 8.76
N LEU A 198 -22.64 -4.39 8.12
CA LEU A 198 -23.70 -3.52 7.61
C LEU A 198 -24.27 -4.10 6.31
N THR A 199 -25.58 -4.09 6.18
CA THR A 199 -26.27 -4.51 4.95
C THR A 199 -26.90 -3.34 4.19
N SER A 200 -26.90 -2.15 4.79
CA SER A 200 -27.39 -0.90 4.19
C SER A 200 -26.50 0.30 4.58
N ILE A 201 -26.63 1.39 3.83
CA ILE A 201 -25.98 2.66 4.17
C ILE A 201 -26.66 3.24 5.43
N PRO A 202 -25.92 3.58 6.50
CA PRO A 202 -26.51 4.04 7.77
C PRO A 202 -26.92 5.52 7.70
N SER A 203 -27.74 5.89 6.71
CA SER A 203 -28.15 7.27 6.43
C SER A 203 -28.90 7.94 7.60
N SER A 204 -29.74 7.19 8.31
CA SER A 204 -30.45 7.69 9.49
C SER A 204 -29.52 8.08 10.64
N ALA A 205 -28.52 7.23 10.92
CA ALA A 205 -27.53 7.49 11.97
C ALA A 205 -26.66 8.72 11.66
N LEU A 206 -26.46 9.02 10.37
CA LEU A 206 -25.56 10.08 9.90
C LEU A 206 -26.26 11.38 9.50
N VAL A 207 -27.58 11.48 9.70
CA VAL A 207 -28.35 12.66 9.28
C VAL A 207 -27.83 13.98 9.87
N ASN A 208 -27.27 13.94 11.08
CA ASN A 208 -26.71 15.13 11.75
C ASN A 208 -25.31 15.52 11.24
N GLN A 209 -24.61 14.61 10.53
CA GLN A 209 -23.29 14.83 9.93
C GLN A 209 -23.38 15.29 8.47
N ARG A 210 -24.57 15.56 7.97
CA ARG A 210 -24.84 15.93 6.59
C ARG A 210 -23.93 17.05 6.06
N ASN A 211 -23.65 18.08 6.88
CA ASN A 211 -22.89 19.26 6.47
C ASN A 211 -21.44 19.27 6.97
N THR A 212 -20.97 18.20 7.59
CA THR A 212 -19.61 18.13 8.14
C THR A 212 -18.83 16.94 7.63
N LEU A 213 -19.49 15.82 7.29
CA LEU A 213 -18.81 14.60 6.87
C LEU A 213 -18.20 14.77 5.47
N THR A 214 -16.87 14.71 5.41
CA THR A 214 -16.09 14.81 4.19
C THR A 214 -15.59 13.46 3.69
N ASN A 215 -15.38 12.52 4.60
CA ASN A 215 -14.85 11.20 4.30
C ASN A 215 -15.69 10.11 4.98
N LEU A 216 -16.21 9.19 4.19
CA LEU A 216 -16.99 8.05 4.68
C LEU A 216 -16.47 6.75 4.08
N ASN A 217 -16.03 5.84 4.96
CA ASN A 217 -15.60 4.51 4.55
C ASN A 217 -16.60 3.44 5.03
N LEU A 218 -17.26 2.77 4.09
CA LEU A 218 -18.20 1.67 4.27
C LEU A 218 -17.72 0.38 3.58
N GLY A 219 -16.45 0.29 3.21
CA GLY A 219 -15.87 -0.88 2.55
C GLY A 219 -15.95 -2.15 3.39
N LEU A 220 -15.82 -3.32 2.73
CA LEU A 220 -15.78 -4.63 3.40
C LEU A 220 -16.98 -4.87 4.35
N ASN A 221 -18.18 -4.53 3.86
CA ASN A 221 -19.45 -4.81 4.50
C ASN A 221 -20.33 -5.74 3.63
N SER A 222 -21.61 -5.78 3.86
CA SER A 222 -22.57 -6.58 3.09
C SER A 222 -23.64 -5.72 2.42
N ILE A 223 -23.32 -4.49 2.06
CA ILE A 223 -24.25 -3.53 1.45
C ILE A 223 -24.55 -4.01 0.04
N ASN A 224 -25.84 -4.16 -0.29
CA ASN A 224 -26.29 -4.71 -1.57
C ASN A 224 -26.82 -3.66 -2.54
N ASP A 225 -27.21 -2.48 -2.04
CA ASP A 225 -27.74 -1.39 -2.84
C ASP A 225 -27.38 0.00 -2.29
N VAL A 226 -27.54 1.01 -3.13
CA VAL A 226 -27.40 2.43 -2.78
C VAL A 226 -28.70 3.12 -3.15
N PRO A 227 -29.69 3.14 -2.26
CA PRO A 227 -31.00 3.74 -2.54
C PRO A 227 -30.90 5.24 -2.79
N VAL A 228 -31.83 5.77 -3.58
CA VAL A 228 -31.95 7.22 -3.77
C VAL A 228 -32.22 7.90 -2.43
N GLY A 229 -31.40 8.92 -2.13
CA GLY A 229 -31.46 9.66 -0.86
C GLY A 229 -30.72 9.03 0.32
N ALA A 230 -30.11 7.84 0.16
CA ALA A 230 -29.28 7.25 1.20
C ALA A 230 -27.97 8.02 1.46
N LEU A 231 -27.47 8.70 0.45
CA LEU A 231 -26.29 9.55 0.51
C LEU A 231 -26.70 11.02 0.38
N ASP A 232 -26.92 11.70 1.49
CA ASP A 232 -27.24 13.13 1.52
C ASP A 232 -26.17 13.89 2.33
N PHE A 233 -24.97 14.00 1.73
CA PHE A 233 -23.78 14.62 2.31
C PHE A 233 -23.14 15.59 1.31
N PRO A 234 -23.65 16.83 1.17
CA PRO A 234 -23.22 17.76 0.13
C PRO A 234 -21.75 18.17 0.20
N VAL A 235 -21.09 17.97 1.35
CA VAL A 235 -19.65 18.28 1.53
C VAL A 235 -18.75 17.04 1.41
N LEU A 236 -19.34 15.85 1.20
CA LEU A 236 -18.58 14.62 1.09
C LEU A 236 -17.66 14.67 -0.13
N SER A 237 -16.37 14.45 0.11
CA SER A 237 -15.33 14.42 -0.92
C SER A 237 -14.81 13.02 -1.22
N SER A 238 -14.87 12.12 -0.24
CA SER A 238 -14.37 10.74 -0.37
C SER A 238 -15.38 9.73 0.16
N LEU A 239 -15.69 8.73 -0.68
CA LEU A 239 -16.59 7.62 -0.34
C LEU A 239 -15.96 6.29 -0.76
N SER A 240 -15.83 5.36 0.20
CA SER A 240 -15.52 3.97 -0.10
C SER A 240 -16.74 3.08 0.15
N LEU A 241 -17.07 2.29 -0.87
CA LEU A 241 -18.07 1.22 -0.88
C LEU A 241 -17.42 -0.10 -1.35
N GLU A 242 -16.11 -0.23 -1.23
CA GLU A 242 -15.35 -1.39 -1.73
C GLU A 242 -15.78 -2.69 -1.05
N PHE A 243 -15.62 -3.79 -1.77
CA PHE A 243 -15.88 -5.14 -1.26
C PHE A 243 -17.23 -5.29 -0.56
N ASN A 244 -18.29 -4.87 -1.27
CA ASN A 244 -19.69 -5.01 -0.88
C ASN A 244 -20.45 -5.92 -1.87
N GLY A 245 -21.75 -5.98 -1.73
CA GLY A 245 -22.62 -6.80 -2.60
C GLY A 245 -23.36 -6.01 -3.68
N ILE A 246 -22.93 -4.78 -3.98
CA ILE A 246 -23.69 -3.85 -4.84
C ILE A 246 -23.69 -4.35 -6.29
N THR A 247 -24.88 -4.48 -6.86
CA THR A 247 -25.09 -4.93 -8.24
C THR A 247 -25.52 -3.81 -9.17
N VAL A 248 -26.19 -2.78 -8.64
CA VAL A 248 -26.69 -1.65 -9.42
C VAL A 248 -26.72 -0.39 -8.54
N ILE A 249 -26.44 0.75 -9.15
CA ILE A 249 -26.59 2.07 -8.55
C ILE A 249 -27.55 2.87 -9.41
N PRO A 250 -28.71 3.29 -8.86
CA PRO A 250 -29.64 4.14 -9.58
C PRO A 250 -28.99 5.48 -9.97
N PRO A 251 -29.36 6.09 -11.11
CA PRO A 251 -28.76 7.36 -11.53
C PRO A 251 -28.82 8.48 -10.49
N GLN A 252 -29.83 8.50 -9.62
CA GLN A 252 -30.04 9.51 -8.59
C GLN A 252 -29.37 9.18 -7.25
N ALA A 253 -28.73 8.01 -7.11
CA ALA A 253 -28.14 7.58 -5.83
C ALA A 253 -27.10 8.57 -5.28
N PHE A 254 -26.31 9.19 -6.15
CA PHE A 254 -25.28 10.17 -5.79
C PHE A 254 -25.74 11.64 -5.86
N GLN A 255 -27.05 11.89 -6.00
CA GLN A 255 -27.57 13.27 -6.09
C GLN A 255 -27.23 14.14 -4.88
N GLY A 256 -27.15 13.53 -3.69
CA GLY A 256 -26.85 14.22 -2.43
C GLY A 256 -25.37 14.42 -2.14
N VAL A 257 -24.45 13.97 -3.04
CA VAL A 257 -23.00 14.08 -2.86
C VAL A 257 -22.30 14.77 -4.06
N PRO A 258 -22.72 15.98 -4.47
CA PRO A 258 -22.27 16.62 -5.70
C PRO A 258 -20.79 16.99 -5.72
N ASN A 259 -20.15 17.08 -4.54
CA ASN A 259 -18.73 17.46 -4.38
C ASN A 259 -17.80 16.25 -4.25
N LEU A 260 -18.30 15.03 -4.55
CA LEU A 260 -17.50 13.81 -4.46
C LEU A 260 -16.35 13.84 -5.46
N GLN A 261 -15.13 13.66 -4.95
CA GLN A 261 -13.89 13.65 -5.72
C GLN A 261 -13.26 12.25 -5.78
N PHE A 262 -13.45 11.45 -4.76
CA PHE A 262 -12.85 10.12 -4.64
C PHE A 262 -13.96 9.10 -4.38
N LEU A 263 -14.13 8.15 -5.31
CA LEU A 263 -15.11 7.07 -5.18
C LEU A 263 -14.43 5.73 -5.40
N TYR A 264 -14.50 4.88 -4.38
CA TYR A 264 -13.95 3.53 -4.42
C TYR A 264 -15.09 2.51 -4.31
N MET A 265 -15.24 1.67 -5.33
CA MET A 265 -16.27 0.64 -5.46
C MET A 265 -15.71 -0.71 -5.90
N THR A 266 -14.39 -0.91 -5.78
CA THR A 266 -13.71 -2.17 -6.09
C THR A 266 -14.35 -3.34 -5.34
N GLY A 267 -14.37 -4.54 -5.94
CA GLY A 267 -14.87 -5.74 -5.28
C GLY A 267 -16.41 -5.83 -5.18
N ASN A 268 -17.14 -5.05 -5.98
CA ASN A 268 -18.59 -5.14 -6.08
C ASN A 268 -19.05 -6.04 -7.24
N LYS A 269 -20.36 -6.22 -7.41
CA LYS A 269 -20.95 -7.19 -8.36
C LYS A 269 -21.61 -6.52 -9.56
N PHE A 270 -21.08 -5.40 -10.04
CA PHE A 270 -21.62 -4.72 -11.24
C PHE A 270 -21.50 -5.60 -12.48
N PRO A 271 -22.60 -6.01 -13.10
CA PRO A 271 -22.55 -6.92 -14.24
C PRO A 271 -22.08 -6.24 -15.53
N SER A 272 -22.23 -4.93 -15.63
CA SER A 272 -21.87 -4.11 -16.78
C SER A 272 -21.61 -2.67 -16.37
N TRP A 273 -20.93 -1.94 -17.25
CA TRP A 273 -20.75 -0.50 -17.08
C TRP A 273 -22.07 0.25 -17.26
N ALA A 274 -22.40 1.16 -16.36
CA ALA A 274 -23.60 1.99 -16.40
C ALA A 274 -23.22 3.47 -16.18
N PRO A 275 -22.92 4.27 -17.22
CA PRO A 275 -22.44 5.64 -17.08
C PRO A 275 -23.39 6.56 -16.33
N GLU A 276 -24.69 6.27 -16.39
CA GLU A 276 -25.73 7.08 -15.73
C GLU A 276 -25.62 7.11 -14.19
N MET A 277 -24.95 6.14 -13.56
CA MET A 277 -24.71 6.16 -12.12
C MET A 277 -23.85 7.34 -11.68
N PHE A 278 -23.03 7.90 -12.57
CA PHE A 278 -22.13 9.02 -12.27
C PHE A 278 -22.72 10.41 -12.56
N ARG A 279 -23.98 10.48 -13.00
CA ARG A 279 -24.62 11.71 -13.50
C ARG A 279 -24.48 12.92 -12.58
N TYR A 280 -24.49 12.73 -11.26
CA TYR A 280 -24.51 13.81 -10.28
C TYR A 280 -23.17 14.09 -9.60
N ILE A 281 -22.10 13.35 -9.92
CA ILE A 281 -20.78 13.48 -9.31
C ILE A 281 -19.74 13.97 -10.32
N THR A 282 -20.04 15.07 -10.98
CA THR A 282 -19.21 15.64 -12.07
C THR A 282 -17.83 16.12 -11.63
N GLN A 283 -17.59 16.24 -10.31
CA GLN A 283 -16.31 16.66 -9.72
C GLN A 283 -15.38 15.47 -9.45
N LEU A 284 -15.76 14.25 -9.84
CA LEU A 284 -14.98 13.05 -9.56
C LEU A 284 -13.61 13.11 -10.22
N LYS A 285 -12.57 12.87 -9.41
CA LYS A 285 -11.15 12.85 -9.81
C LYS A 285 -10.58 11.43 -9.83
N THR A 286 -10.98 10.61 -8.86
CA THR A 286 -10.51 9.22 -8.77
C THR A 286 -11.70 8.28 -8.71
N LEU A 287 -11.66 7.25 -9.56
CA LEU A 287 -12.63 6.16 -9.57
C LEU A 287 -11.90 4.82 -9.45
N GLY A 288 -12.14 4.10 -8.37
CA GLY A 288 -11.77 2.69 -8.18
C GLY A 288 -13.00 1.80 -8.41
N ILE A 289 -12.96 0.91 -9.41
CA ILE A 289 -14.06 0.00 -9.76
C ILE A 289 -13.52 -1.33 -10.29
N GLY A 290 -12.38 -1.76 -9.75
CA GLY A 290 -11.77 -3.06 -10.03
C GLY A 290 -12.51 -4.24 -9.39
N GLU A 291 -11.99 -5.45 -9.59
CA GLU A 291 -12.55 -6.70 -9.08
C GLU A 291 -14.08 -6.83 -9.29
N THR A 292 -14.54 -6.42 -10.45
CA THR A 292 -15.95 -6.47 -10.85
C THR A 292 -16.11 -7.33 -12.12
N PRO A 293 -17.29 -7.90 -12.40
CA PRO A 293 -17.52 -8.66 -13.63
C PRO A 293 -17.70 -7.78 -14.90
N ILE A 294 -17.36 -6.49 -14.85
CA ILE A 294 -17.45 -5.58 -15.99
C ILE A 294 -16.46 -6.00 -17.07
N SER A 295 -16.94 -6.43 -18.22
CA SER A 295 -16.10 -6.89 -19.32
C SER A 295 -15.87 -5.84 -20.41
N VAL A 296 -16.73 -4.84 -20.54
CA VAL A 296 -16.67 -3.81 -21.58
C VAL A 296 -16.62 -2.42 -20.98
N ILE A 297 -15.65 -1.61 -21.40
CA ILE A 297 -15.66 -0.16 -21.21
C ILE A 297 -16.27 0.46 -22.47
N PRO A 298 -17.54 0.92 -22.42
CA PRO A 298 -18.26 1.34 -23.63
C PRO A 298 -17.83 2.72 -24.11
N ASN A 299 -18.23 3.06 -25.34
CA ASN A 299 -18.12 4.42 -25.86
C ASN A 299 -18.74 5.43 -24.87
N ASN A 300 -18.07 6.57 -24.66
CA ASN A 300 -18.49 7.60 -23.72
C ASN A 300 -18.70 7.09 -22.26
N ALA A 301 -17.98 6.04 -21.85
CA ALA A 301 -18.10 5.45 -20.50
C ALA A 301 -18.06 6.49 -19.37
N PHE A 302 -17.27 7.54 -19.52
CA PHE A 302 -17.02 8.56 -18.51
C PHE A 302 -17.70 9.90 -18.82
N MET A 303 -18.79 9.90 -19.61
CA MET A 303 -19.44 11.13 -20.10
C MET A 303 -19.92 12.09 -18.99
N HIS A 304 -20.19 11.57 -17.81
CA HIS A 304 -20.67 12.36 -16.67
C HIS A 304 -19.58 12.76 -15.68
N ILE A 305 -18.35 12.28 -15.85
CA ILE A 305 -17.20 12.54 -14.96
C ILE A 305 -15.99 13.08 -15.75
N PRO A 306 -16.12 14.25 -16.40
CA PRO A 306 -15.09 14.79 -17.30
C PRO A 306 -13.80 15.20 -16.57
N ASN A 307 -13.85 15.37 -15.25
CA ASN A 307 -12.73 15.77 -14.41
C ASN A 307 -11.92 14.58 -13.86
N LEU A 308 -12.16 13.37 -14.39
CA LEU A 308 -11.47 12.17 -13.93
C LEU A 308 -9.97 12.29 -14.23
N ILE A 309 -9.16 12.10 -13.19
CA ILE A 309 -7.69 12.14 -13.23
C ILE A 309 -7.13 10.72 -13.17
N ARG A 310 -7.75 9.84 -12.37
CA ARG A 310 -7.28 8.48 -12.14
C ARG A 310 -8.42 7.46 -12.23
N LEU A 311 -8.21 6.43 -13.05
CA LEU A 311 -9.07 5.26 -13.15
C LEU A 311 -8.33 4.02 -12.65
N GLU A 312 -8.93 3.28 -11.72
CA GLU A 312 -8.45 1.99 -11.22
C GLU A 312 -9.50 0.91 -11.48
N MET A 313 -9.22 0.03 -12.45
CA MET A 313 -10.06 -1.11 -12.81
C MET A 313 -9.23 -2.41 -12.85
N SER A 314 -8.42 -2.63 -11.81
CA SER A 314 -7.63 -3.85 -11.65
C SER A 314 -8.54 -5.06 -11.45
N GLU A 315 -8.15 -6.22 -12.00
CA GLU A 315 -8.84 -7.50 -11.78
C GLU A 315 -10.35 -7.48 -12.12
N ALA A 316 -10.81 -6.50 -12.88
CA ALA A 316 -12.13 -6.55 -13.53
C ALA A 316 -12.08 -7.58 -14.67
N ALA A 317 -13.18 -7.91 -15.27
CA ALA A 317 -13.18 -8.87 -16.36
C ALA A 317 -12.95 -8.20 -17.74
N VAL A 318 -12.37 -6.99 -17.80
CA VAL A 318 -12.31 -6.17 -19.02
C VAL A 318 -11.54 -6.88 -20.13
N ASP A 319 -12.23 -7.16 -21.21
CA ASP A 319 -11.70 -7.71 -22.45
C ASP A 319 -11.81 -6.73 -23.63
N THR A 320 -12.71 -5.75 -23.52
CA THR A 320 -13.01 -4.80 -24.60
C THR A 320 -13.05 -3.36 -24.09
N ILE A 321 -12.34 -2.48 -24.79
CA ILE A 321 -12.45 -1.02 -24.67
C ILE A 321 -13.00 -0.52 -26.00
N GLU A 322 -14.20 0.08 -25.99
CA GLU A 322 -14.80 0.61 -27.21
C GLU A 322 -14.11 1.91 -27.66
N ARG A 323 -14.23 2.22 -28.95
CA ARG A 323 -13.69 3.46 -29.50
C ARG A 323 -14.33 4.67 -28.82
N GLY A 324 -13.50 5.64 -28.39
CA GLY A 324 -13.98 6.85 -27.72
C GLY A 324 -14.37 6.66 -26.25
N ALA A 325 -14.03 5.53 -25.64
CA ALA A 325 -14.31 5.26 -24.24
C ALA A 325 -13.84 6.41 -23.34
N PHE A 326 -12.63 6.92 -23.56
CA PHE A 326 -12.01 8.01 -22.77
C PHE A 326 -12.18 9.41 -23.38
N GLN A 327 -12.93 9.57 -24.46
CA GLN A 327 -13.03 10.83 -25.18
C GLN A 327 -13.52 12.02 -24.32
N ARG A 328 -14.26 11.73 -23.25
CA ARG A 328 -14.84 12.73 -22.35
C ARG A 328 -14.00 13.00 -21.11
N THR A 329 -12.82 12.39 -20.97
CA THR A 329 -11.90 12.57 -19.84
C THR A 329 -10.52 13.00 -20.32
N PRO A 330 -10.37 14.17 -20.98
CA PRO A 330 -9.10 14.58 -21.58
C PRO A 330 -7.99 14.84 -20.54
N GLN A 331 -8.36 15.06 -19.27
CA GLN A 331 -7.42 15.36 -18.17
C GLN A 331 -6.95 14.11 -17.42
N ILE A 332 -7.31 12.89 -17.90
CA ILE A 332 -6.92 11.66 -17.22
C ILE A 332 -5.38 11.51 -17.26
N GLN A 333 -4.82 11.22 -16.10
CA GLN A 333 -3.38 11.14 -15.89
C GLN A 333 -2.91 9.69 -15.67
N ALA A 334 -3.74 8.86 -15.06
CA ALA A 334 -3.39 7.48 -14.79
C ALA A 334 -4.55 6.52 -15.09
N ILE A 335 -4.24 5.45 -15.80
CA ILE A 335 -5.18 4.36 -16.13
C ILE A 335 -4.56 3.04 -15.66
N VAL A 336 -5.22 2.38 -14.70
CA VAL A 336 -4.81 1.10 -14.17
C VAL A 336 -5.82 0.03 -14.60
N LEU A 337 -5.39 -0.86 -15.48
CA LEU A 337 -6.17 -1.97 -16.07
C LEU A 337 -5.44 -3.30 -15.92
N ASN A 338 -4.62 -3.43 -14.88
CA ASN A 338 -3.84 -4.64 -14.68
C ASN A 338 -4.73 -5.84 -14.33
N LYS A 339 -4.22 -7.04 -14.63
CA LYS A 339 -4.89 -8.33 -14.36
C LYS A 339 -6.31 -8.40 -14.95
N ASN A 340 -6.49 -7.86 -16.15
CA ASN A 340 -7.71 -7.96 -16.93
C ASN A 340 -7.60 -9.02 -18.06
N ARG A 341 -8.46 -8.95 -19.09
CA ARG A 341 -8.51 -9.92 -20.18
C ARG A 341 -8.26 -9.30 -21.55
N LEU A 342 -7.68 -8.10 -21.59
CA LEU A 342 -7.35 -7.42 -22.83
C LEU A 342 -6.40 -8.29 -23.66
N SER A 343 -6.75 -8.50 -24.94
CA SER A 343 -5.93 -9.28 -25.90
C SER A 343 -5.10 -8.39 -26.82
N GLN A 344 -5.47 -7.14 -26.97
CA GLN A 344 -4.78 -6.20 -27.85
C GLN A 344 -4.81 -4.76 -27.30
N VAL A 345 -3.86 -3.95 -27.77
CA VAL A 345 -3.90 -2.49 -27.64
C VAL A 345 -4.12 -1.90 -29.03
N ARG A 346 -5.24 -1.18 -29.20
CA ARG A 346 -5.55 -0.49 -30.45
C ARG A 346 -5.05 0.95 -30.42
N ALA A 347 -4.78 1.51 -31.59
CA ALA A 347 -4.31 2.88 -31.76
C ALA A 347 -5.27 3.96 -31.19
N ASP A 348 -6.57 3.64 -31.12
CA ASP A 348 -7.61 4.56 -30.66
C ASP A 348 -7.95 4.47 -29.18
N PHE A 349 -7.26 3.60 -28.39
CA PHE A 349 -7.56 3.44 -26.97
C PHE A 349 -7.26 4.70 -26.17
N PHE A 350 -6.12 5.34 -26.43
CA PHE A 350 -5.62 6.47 -25.66
C PHE A 350 -5.56 7.77 -26.46
N GLU A 351 -6.28 7.82 -27.59
CA GLU A 351 -6.29 8.97 -28.49
C GLU A 351 -6.76 10.25 -27.77
N GLY A 352 -5.95 11.31 -27.84
CA GLY A 352 -6.27 12.63 -27.26
C GLY A 352 -5.99 12.80 -25.77
N LEU A 353 -5.41 11.82 -25.11
CA LEU A 353 -5.10 11.87 -23.66
C LEU A 353 -3.71 12.48 -23.43
N ASN A 354 -3.60 13.80 -23.62
CA ASN A 354 -2.32 14.50 -23.58
C ASN A 354 -1.67 14.56 -22.18
N ASP A 355 -2.46 14.43 -21.11
CA ASP A 355 -2.01 14.50 -19.72
C ASP A 355 -1.73 13.09 -19.15
N LEU A 356 -1.93 12.03 -19.94
CA LEU A 356 -1.77 10.65 -19.50
C LEU A 356 -0.28 10.32 -19.30
N TYR A 357 0.14 10.18 -18.04
CA TYR A 357 1.53 9.89 -17.72
C TYR A 357 1.76 8.43 -17.29
N SER A 358 0.71 7.70 -16.88
CA SER A 358 0.83 6.33 -16.39
C SER A 358 -0.25 5.41 -16.97
N ILE A 359 0.18 4.27 -17.54
CA ILE A 359 -0.67 3.19 -18.02
C ILE A 359 -0.18 1.87 -17.42
N ASP A 360 -1.03 1.17 -16.68
CA ASP A 360 -0.75 -0.17 -16.17
C ASP A 360 -1.66 -1.20 -16.83
N LEU A 361 -1.06 -2.05 -17.68
CA LEU A 361 -1.69 -3.16 -18.39
C LEU A 361 -1.09 -4.51 -17.98
N GLN A 362 -0.39 -4.57 -16.86
CA GLN A 362 0.26 -5.78 -16.36
C GLN A 362 -0.72 -6.95 -16.24
N GLY A 363 -0.29 -8.15 -16.60
CA GLY A 363 -1.06 -9.37 -16.33
C GLY A 363 -2.34 -9.49 -17.15
N ASN A 364 -2.35 -8.95 -18.35
CA ASN A 364 -3.41 -9.16 -19.33
C ASN A 364 -3.09 -10.34 -20.26
N ARG A 365 -3.77 -10.41 -21.40
CA ARG A 365 -3.54 -11.43 -22.45
C ARG A 365 -3.12 -10.78 -23.76
N ILE A 366 -2.44 -9.63 -23.68
CA ILE A 366 -2.08 -8.81 -24.83
C ILE A 366 -1.00 -9.55 -25.62
N ASP A 367 -1.37 -9.99 -26.81
CA ASP A 367 -0.48 -10.59 -27.80
C ASP A 367 -0.19 -9.64 -28.97
N ASN A 368 -0.98 -8.58 -29.13
CA ASN A 368 -0.87 -7.63 -30.22
C ASN A 368 -0.99 -6.18 -29.72
N VAL A 369 -0.02 -5.36 -30.07
CA VAL A 369 -0.11 -3.89 -30.00
C VAL A 369 -0.17 -3.37 -31.42
N GLN A 370 -1.25 -2.66 -31.77
CA GLN A 370 -1.38 -2.08 -33.11
C GLN A 370 -0.33 -0.98 -33.34
N PRO A 371 0.04 -0.68 -34.60
CA PRO A 371 0.76 0.53 -34.94
C PRO A 371 0.14 1.75 -34.27
N LEU A 372 0.98 2.63 -33.72
CA LEU A 372 0.56 3.82 -32.96
C LEU A 372 -0.21 3.54 -31.66
N GLY A 373 -0.16 2.33 -31.10
CA GLY A 373 -0.96 1.93 -29.93
C GLY A 373 -0.73 2.78 -28.67
N PHE A 374 0.46 3.33 -28.49
CA PHE A 374 0.82 4.28 -27.43
C PHE A 374 1.41 5.58 -28.00
N ALA A 375 1.03 5.96 -29.21
CA ALA A 375 1.56 7.16 -29.84
C ALA A 375 0.83 8.42 -29.38
N ASN A 376 1.50 9.57 -29.56
CA ASN A 376 0.97 10.90 -29.27
C ASN A 376 0.52 11.07 -27.81
N LEU A 377 1.25 10.47 -26.87
CA LEU A 377 1.10 10.63 -25.43
C LEU A 377 2.29 11.42 -24.88
N PRO A 378 2.27 12.77 -24.97
CA PRO A 378 3.45 13.59 -24.65
C PRO A 378 3.84 13.55 -23.17
N ALA A 379 2.90 13.25 -22.26
CA ALA A 379 3.14 13.18 -20.83
C ALA A 379 3.53 11.77 -20.35
N ILE A 380 3.45 10.74 -21.22
CA ILE A 380 3.68 9.36 -20.78
C ILE A 380 5.11 9.16 -20.28
N SER A 381 5.24 8.69 -19.05
CA SER A 381 6.51 8.33 -18.42
C SER A 381 6.48 6.92 -17.81
N HIS A 382 5.30 6.37 -17.56
CA HIS A 382 5.12 5.06 -16.95
C HIS A 382 4.22 4.16 -17.81
N LEU A 383 4.77 3.05 -18.31
CA LEU A 383 4.02 1.99 -18.99
C LEU A 383 4.38 0.64 -18.39
N ASP A 384 3.39 -0.09 -17.94
CA ASP A 384 3.57 -1.47 -17.53
C ASP A 384 2.79 -2.42 -18.44
N ILE A 385 3.51 -3.17 -19.27
CA ILE A 385 2.99 -4.24 -20.14
C ILE A 385 3.57 -5.60 -19.77
N SER A 386 4.13 -5.74 -18.56
CA SER A 386 4.68 -7.00 -18.08
C SER A 386 3.60 -8.07 -17.88
N TYR A 387 4.00 -9.33 -17.88
CA TYR A 387 3.08 -10.47 -17.72
C TYR A 387 1.96 -10.49 -18.75
N ASN A 388 2.31 -10.33 -20.04
CA ASN A 388 1.42 -10.43 -21.18
C ASN A 388 1.90 -11.52 -22.17
N LEU A 389 1.38 -11.52 -23.39
CA LEU A 389 1.69 -12.52 -24.41
C LEU A 389 2.43 -11.91 -25.63
N LEU A 390 3.06 -10.76 -25.44
CA LEU A 390 3.75 -10.02 -26.49
C LEU A 390 4.97 -10.79 -27.00
N GLN A 391 5.02 -11.02 -28.30
CA GLN A 391 6.19 -11.57 -29.01
C GLN A 391 6.98 -10.48 -29.72
N THR A 392 6.29 -9.45 -30.19
CA THR A 392 6.87 -8.28 -30.88
C THR A 392 6.03 -7.04 -30.66
N MET A 393 6.52 -5.89 -31.08
CA MET A 393 5.78 -4.61 -31.13
C MET A 393 6.17 -3.82 -32.39
N PRO A 394 5.25 -3.07 -33.01
CA PRO A 394 5.55 -2.21 -34.15
C PRO A 394 6.53 -1.08 -33.78
N SER A 395 7.35 -0.64 -34.73
CA SER A 395 8.38 0.37 -34.49
C SER A 395 7.85 1.79 -34.24
N ASP A 396 6.62 2.06 -34.64
CA ASP A 396 5.93 3.34 -34.47
C ASP A 396 5.00 3.38 -33.23
N VAL A 397 5.02 2.31 -32.42
CA VAL A 397 4.12 2.16 -31.25
C VAL A 397 4.22 3.33 -30.26
N PHE A 398 5.40 3.95 -30.13
CA PHE A 398 5.67 5.08 -29.23
C PHE A 398 5.91 6.41 -29.96
N LEU A 399 5.39 6.57 -31.17
CA LEU A 399 5.59 7.79 -31.93
C LEU A 399 5.13 9.04 -31.13
N ASN A 400 6.02 10.02 -30.89
CA ASN A 400 5.78 11.21 -30.07
C ASN A 400 5.44 10.91 -28.59
N SER A 401 5.89 9.77 -28.07
CA SER A 401 5.70 9.35 -26.68
C SER A 401 7.04 9.02 -26.01
N PHE A 402 7.07 8.91 -24.68
CA PHE A 402 8.29 8.69 -23.92
C PHE A 402 9.42 9.67 -24.25
N LEU A 403 9.07 10.92 -24.48
CA LEU A 403 10.06 11.97 -24.76
C LEU A 403 10.88 12.24 -23.49
N PRO A 404 12.20 12.49 -23.62
CA PRO A 404 13.03 12.86 -22.47
C PRO A 404 12.49 14.07 -21.73
N GLN A 405 12.28 13.94 -20.43
CA GLN A 405 11.85 15.00 -19.52
C GLN A 405 12.99 15.34 -18.55
N PRO A 406 13.27 16.62 -18.24
CA PRO A 406 14.24 16.97 -17.23
C PRO A 406 13.81 16.44 -15.85
N ASN A 407 14.67 15.65 -15.22
CA ASN A 407 14.47 15.07 -13.88
C ASN A 407 13.40 13.99 -13.75
N ASP A 408 12.79 13.51 -14.84
CA ASP A 408 11.77 12.48 -14.78
C ASP A 408 12.32 11.13 -15.30
N ARG A 409 12.15 10.08 -14.49
CA ARG A 409 12.57 8.74 -14.84
C ARG A 409 11.47 8.08 -15.66
N ARG A 410 11.82 7.61 -16.85
CA ARG A 410 10.87 6.90 -17.71
C ARG A 410 10.89 5.39 -17.42
N VAL A 411 9.73 4.76 -17.47
CA VAL A 411 9.56 3.35 -17.13
C VAL A 411 8.75 2.65 -18.22
N ILE A 412 9.30 1.56 -18.76
CA ILE A 412 8.59 0.64 -19.68
C ILE A 412 8.82 -0.77 -19.16
N TYR A 413 8.01 -1.23 -18.21
CA TYR A 413 8.11 -2.60 -17.74
C TYR A 413 7.55 -3.58 -18.76
N ALA A 414 8.42 -4.43 -19.32
CA ALA A 414 8.11 -5.34 -20.41
C ALA A 414 8.49 -6.80 -20.11
N CYS A 415 8.85 -7.11 -18.88
CA CYS A 415 9.26 -8.45 -18.47
C CYS A 415 8.10 -9.47 -18.49
N ALA A 416 8.42 -10.74 -18.42
CA ALA A 416 7.46 -11.85 -18.44
C ALA A 416 6.48 -11.81 -19.65
N ASN A 417 7.02 -11.49 -20.81
CA ASN A 417 6.39 -11.66 -22.12
C ASN A 417 7.19 -12.68 -22.95
N PRO A 418 6.58 -13.44 -23.87
CA PRO A 418 7.28 -14.41 -24.71
C PRO A 418 7.98 -13.75 -25.91
N TRP A 419 8.89 -12.79 -25.65
CA TRP A 419 9.56 -12.01 -26.68
C TRP A 419 10.27 -12.90 -27.71
N TYR A 420 9.90 -12.74 -28.98
CA TYR A 420 10.56 -13.36 -30.13
C TYR A 420 11.62 -12.38 -30.67
N CYS A 421 12.87 -12.61 -30.36
CA CYS A 421 13.95 -11.69 -30.64
C CYS A 421 14.48 -11.86 -32.07
N ASN A 422 13.92 -11.14 -33.00
CA ASN A 422 14.35 -11.01 -34.39
C ASN A 422 14.62 -9.53 -34.75
N SER A 423 14.96 -9.26 -36.01
CA SER A 423 15.23 -7.91 -36.49
C SER A 423 14.05 -6.92 -36.34
N GLU A 424 12.82 -7.42 -36.16
CA GLU A 424 11.64 -6.56 -35.93
C GLU A 424 11.69 -5.85 -34.57
N LEU A 425 12.41 -6.39 -33.58
CA LEU A 425 12.62 -5.76 -32.28
C LEU A 425 13.88 -4.88 -32.20
N GLU A 426 14.61 -4.69 -33.30
CA GLU A 426 15.85 -3.90 -33.28
C GLU A 426 15.62 -2.43 -32.87
N TRP A 427 14.50 -1.86 -33.30
CA TRP A 427 14.11 -0.51 -32.90
C TRP A 427 13.92 -0.40 -31.39
N PHE A 428 13.32 -1.41 -30.74
CA PHE A 428 13.07 -1.40 -29.30
C PHE A 428 14.39 -1.51 -28.51
N ARG A 429 15.28 -2.40 -28.91
CA ARG A 429 16.64 -2.45 -28.38
C ARG A 429 17.35 -1.11 -28.52
N THR A 430 17.28 -0.48 -29.70
CA THR A 430 17.91 0.81 -29.97
C THR A 430 17.33 1.89 -29.05
N LEU A 431 16.00 1.95 -28.90
CA LEU A 431 15.34 2.85 -27.94
C LEU A 431 15.90 2.69 -26.53
N LEU A 432 16.04 1.44 -26.07
CA LEU A 432 16.55 1.15 -24.72
C LEU A 432 18.03 1.45 -24.52
N ARG A 433 18.84 1.32 -25.57
CA ARG A 433 20.28 1.63 -25.53
C ARG A 433 20.55 3.12 -25.60
N ASP A 434 19.81 3.84 -26.41
CA ASP A 434 19.94 5.29 -26.59
C ASP A 434 19.37 6.08 -25.41
N ASN A 435 18.50 5.48 -24.61
CA ASN A 435 17.84 6.11 -23.47
C ASN A 435 18.04 5.27 -22.20
N LEU A 436 19.18 5.48 -21.54
CA LEU A 436 19.55 4.76 -20.31
C LEU A 436 18.67 5.14 -19.09
N ASP A 437 17.96 6.23 -19.17
CA ASP A 437 16.97 6.69 -18.18
C ASP A 437 15.64 5.92 -18.24
N ILE A 438 15.39 5.15 -19.32
CA ILE A 438 14.23 4.25 -19.38
C ILE A 438 14.52 3.01 -18.55
N ASP A 439 13.77 2.80 -17.48
CA ASP A 439 13.79 1.58 -16.68
C ASP A 439 12.88 0.53 -17.31
N ILE A 440 13.43 -0.65 -17.63
CA ILE A 440 12.68 -1.76 -18.26
C ILE A 440 12.49 -2.93 -17.31
N GLU A 441 13.13 -2.90 -16.15
CA GLU A 441 13.18 -4.03 -15.22
C GLU A 441 12.46 -3.73 -13.91
N LYS A 442 11.68 -4.69 -13.44
CA LYS A 442 11.13 -4.71 -12.09
C LYS A 442 12.02 -5.56 -11.16
N PRO A 443 12.00 -5.33 -9.84
CA PRO A 443 12.63 -6.25 -8.90
C PRO A 443 12.18 -7.70 -9.12
N GLY A 444 13.11 -8.57 -9.45
CA GLY A 444 12.83 -9.99 -9.70
C GLY A 444 12.20 -10.33 -11.07
N CYS A 445 12.10 -9.36 -11.98
CA CYS A 445 11.51 -9.61 -13.31
C CYS A 445 12.29 -8.82 -14.38
N THR A 446 13.06 -9.54 -15.22
CA THR A 446 13.86 -8.96 -16.32
C THR A 446 13.18 -9.23 -17.67
N ALA A 447 13.19 -8.25 -18.56
CA ALA A 447 12.71 -8.40 -19.92
C ALA A 447 13.77 -9.10 -20.79
N VAL A 448 13.49 -10.35 -21.17
CA VAL A 448 14.43 -11.23 -21.87
C VAL A 448 13.84 -11.84 -23.12
N CYS A 449 14.70 -12.22 -24.06
CA CYS A 449 14.33 -13.06 -25.21
C CYS A 449 13.85 -14.44 -24.73
N THR A 450 12.68 -14.86 -25.16
CA THR A 450 12.14 -16.21 -24.88
C THR A 450 12.42 -17.15 -26.05
N SER A 451 12.49 -16.61 -27.26
CA SER A 451 12.80 -17.37 -28.45
C SER A 451 13.42 -16.47 -29.54
N SER A 452 14.08 -17.08 -30.52
CA SER A 452 14.76 -16.36 -31.58
C SER A 452 14.96 -17.23 -32.83
N PRO A 453 15.19 -16.63 -34.02
CA PRO A 453 15.51 -17.39 -35.22
C PRO A 453 16.83 -18.18 -35.02
N ASN A 454 16.80 -19.48 -35.34
CA ASN A 454 17.98 -20.36 -35.28
C ASN A 454 18.72 -20.35 -33.90
N GLY A 455 18.02 -20.00 -32.80
CA GLY A 455 18.60 -19.94 -31.46
C GLY A 455 19.56 -18.77 -31.22
N CYS A 456 19.49 -17.74 -32.04
CA CYS A 456 20.32 -16.54 -31.88
C CYS A 456 19.44 -15.27 -31.98
N PRO A 457 19.43 -14.43 -30.93
CA PRO A 457 20.17 -14.50 -29.66
C PRO A 457 19.74 -15.68 -28.78
N VAL A 458 20.58 -16.03 -27.81
CA VAL A 458 20.29 -17.12 -26.86
C VAL A 458 19.10 -16.73 -25.98
N GLU A 459 18.24 -17.72 -25.70
CA GLU A 459 17.15 -17.56 -24.73
C GLU A 459 17.67 -17.02 -23.38
N GLY A 460 16.91 -16.12 -22.75
CA GLY A 460 17.29 -15.44 -21.52
C GLY A 460 18.16 -14.19 -21.72
N THR A 461 18.53 -13.84 -22.96
CA THR A 461 19.29 -12.61 -23.23
C THR A 461 18.41 -11.38 -22.94
N PRO A 462 18.86 -10.42 -22.09
CA PRO A 462 18.09 -9.20 -21.80
C PRO A 462 17.87 -8.36 -23.06
N LEU A 463 16.65 -7.82 -23.25
CA LEU A 463 16.29 -7.05 -24.46
C LEU A 463 17.20 -5.84 -24.70
N ARG A 464 17.68 -5.19 -23.65
CA ARG A 464 18.59 -4.04 -23.76
C ARG A 464 19.95 -4.43 -24.34
N SER A 465 20.45 -5.63 -24.06
CA SER A 465 21.78 -6.09 -24.46
C SER A 465 21.77 -7.04 -25.66
N VAL A 466 20.60 -7.34 -26.20
CA VAL A 466 20.46 -8.30 -27.29
C VAL A 466 21.21 -7.85 -28.54
N ASP A 467 21.94 -8.78 -29.17
CA ASP A 467 22.51 -8.62 -30.50
C ASP A 467 21.83 -9.57 -31.46
N PHE A 468 21.07 -9.00 -32.39
CA PHE A 468 20.39 -9.77 -33.41
C PHE A 468 21.42 -10.30 -34.41
N CYS A 469 21.48 -11.61 -34.55
CA CYS A 469 22.42 -12.22 -35.49
C CYS A 469 22.01 -11.84 -36.92
N GLN A 470 22.87 -11.12 -37.60
CA GLN A 470 22.70 -10.90 -39.03
C GLN A 470 22.77 -12.26 -39.73
N ASN A 471 21.83 -12.53 -40.63
CA ASN A 471 21.90 -13.68 -41.53
C ASN A 471 23.09 -13.51 -42.47
N ASN A 472 24.30 -13.69 -41.97
CA ASN A 472 25.38 -14.07 -42.81
C ASN A 472 25.10 -15.54 -43.15
N GLU A 473 24.80 -15.80 -44.41
CA GLU A 473 24.75 -17.13 -45.00
C GLU A 473 26.14 -17.82 -44.96
N GLU A 474 26.74 -17.89 -43.84
CA GLU A 474 27.86 -18.75 -43.46
C GLU A 474 28.01 -18.73 -41.94
N ALA A 475 26.99 -19.26 -41.23
CA ALA A 475 27.24 -19.76 -39.88
C ALA A 475 28.10 -21.03 -40.04
N GLN A 476 29.40 -20.86 -40.18
CA GLN A 476 30.30 -21.97 -39.92
C GLN A 476 30.06 -22.41 -38.47
N PRO A 477 29.77 -23.70 -38.25
CA PRO A 477 29.65 -24.22 -36.90
C PRO A 477 30.91 -23.89 -36.13
N LEU A 478 30.79 -23.36 -34.92
CA LEU A 478 31.86 -23.16 -33.94
C LEU A 478 32.45 -24.52 -33.47
N VAL A 479 32.72 -25.42 -34.41
CA VAL A 479 33.44 -26.67 -34.20
C VAL A 479 34.77 -26.53 -34.94
N GLY A 480 35.80 -26.17 -34.19
CA GLY A 480 37.18 -26.42 -34.64
C GLY A 480 38.05 -25.22 -34.95
N ARG A 481 38.12 -24.20 -34.09
CA ARG A 481 39.45 -23.61 -33.88
C ARG A 481 40.25 -24.59 -33.02
N ALA A 482 40.98 -25.47 -33.70
CA ALA A 482 42.02 -26.25 -33.04
C ALA A 482 42.91 -25.28 -32.27
N LEU A 483 42.83 -25.31 -30.97
CA LEU A 483 43.77 -24.63 -30.09
C LEU A 483 45.17 -25.01 -30.60
N SER A 484 46.00 -24.03 -30.94
CA SER A 484 47.41 -24.28 -31.28
C SER A 484 48.03 -25.17 -30.21
N MET A 485 49.05 -25.96 -30.55
CA MET A 485 49.75 -26.82 -29.56
C MET A 485 50.07 -26.05 -28.27
N VAL A 486 50.41 -24.77 -28.38
CA VAL A 486 50.63 -23.86 -27.25
C VAL A 486 49.38 -23.67 -26.40
N GLY A 487 48.19 -23.56 -27.00
CA GLY A 487 46.91 -23.47 -26.27
C GLY A 487 46.59 -24.72 -25.45
N TRP A 488 46.86 -25.91 -26.00
CA TRP A 488 46.72 -27.17 -25.27
C TRP A 488 47.72 -27.29 -24.11
N ILE A 489 48.97 -26.82 -24.28
CA ILE A 489 49.97 -26.80 -23.21
C ILE A 489 49.55 -25.84 -22.09
N ILE A 490 49.04 -24.64 -22.42
CA ILE A 490 48.53 -23.67 -21.43
C ILE A 490 47.35 -24.26 -20.68
N LEU A 491 46.38 -24.88 -21.37
CA LEU A 491 45.23 -25.52 -20.75
C LEU A 491 45.64 -26.66 -19.80
N ALA A 492 46.61 -27.49 -20.21
CA ALA A 492 47.14 -28.55 -19.38
C ALA A 492 47.84 -28.02 -18.12
N VAL A 493 48.60 -26.93 -18.23
CA VAL A 493 49.25 -26.27 -17.08
C VAL A 493 48.22 -25.67 -16.14
N ILE A 494 47.17 -25.00 -16.65
CA ILE A 494 46.09 -24.46 -15.83
C ILE A 494 45.36 -25.59 -15.10
N MET A 495 45.07 -26.70 -15.79
CA MET A 495 44.39 -27.85 -15.18
C MET A 495 45.24 -28.51 -14.09
N THR A 496 46.56 -28.62 -14.29
CA THR A 496 47.46 -29.17 -13.25
C THR A 496 47.53 -28.25 -12.01
N ILE A 497 47.60 -26.94 -12.21
CA ILE A 497 47.57 -25.97 -11.09
C ILE A 497 46.26 -26.05 -10.34
N LEU A 498 45.10 -26.14 -11.03
CA LEU A 498 43.80 -26.31 -10.41
C LEU A 498 43.70 -27.61 -9.61
N LEU A 499 44.19 -28.74 -10.15
CA LEU A 499 44.23 -30.01 -9.45
C LEU A 499 45.08 -29.95 -8.17
N ILE A 500 46.29 -29.34 -8.25
CA ILE A 500 47.15 -29.15 -7.08
C ILE A 500 46.45 -28.26 -6.04
N SER A 501 45.76 -27.18 -6.45
CA SER A 501 44.99 -26.31 -5.56
C SER A 501 43.83 -27.04 -4.89
N ILE A 502 43.14 -27.89 -5.63
CA ILE A 502 42.03 -28.72 -5.09
C ILE A 502 42.57 -29.74 -4.08
N CYS A 503 43.71 -30.39 -4.37
CA CYS A 503 44.36 -31.31 -3.46
C CYS A 503 44.84 -30.63 -2.17
N LEU A 504 45.42 -29.42 -2.28
CA LEU A 504 45.82 -28.62 -1.11
C LEU A 504 44.60 -28.22 -0.27
N LEU A 505 43.51 -27.77 -0.90
CA LEU A 505 42.26 -27.44 -0.21
C LEU A 505 41.62 -28.67 0.46
N ALA A 506 41.70 -29.84 -0.19
CA ALA A 506 41.23 -31.10 0.38
C ALA A 506 42.06 -31.50 1.61
N MET A 507 43.39 -31.36 1.56
CA MET A 507 44.25 -31.64 2.71
C MET A 507 44.00 -30.67 3.87
N VAL A 508 43.81 -29.37 3.60
CA VAL A 508 43.45 -28.38 4.63
C VAL A 508 42.08 -28.72 5.24
N ARG A 509 41.09 -29.07 4.41
CA ARG A 509 39.78 -29.51 4.89
C ARG A 509 39.83 -30.80 5.72
N TYR A 510 40.64 -31.74 5.29
CA TYR A 510 40.87 -33.00 6.03
C TYR A 510 41.49 -32.69 7.40
N GLY A 511 42.51 -31.84 7.44
CA GLY A 511 43.16 -31.39 8.69
C GLY A 511 42.17 -30.69 9.63
N MET A 512 41.34 -29.78 9.08
CA MET A 512 40.30 -29.07 9.86
C MET A 512 39.16 -30.01 10.33
N SER A 513 38.78 -31.01 9.52
CA SER A 513 37.77 -31.98 9.92
C SER A 513 38.27 -32.89 11.04
N HIS A 514 39.58 -33.23 11.04
CA HIS A 514 40.17 -34.03 12.09
C HIS A 514 40.30 -33.26 13.42
N GLN A 515 40.54 -31.95 13.34
CA GLN A 515 40.52 -31.09 14.54
C GLN A 515 39.09 -30.90 15.07
N ARG A 516 38.09 -30.71 14.19
CA ARG A 516 36.67 -30.59 14.59
C ARG A 516 36.12 -31.88 15.22
N LYS A 517 36.60 -33.05 14.77
CA LYS A 517 36.24 -34.32 15.36
C LYS A 517 36.76 -34.45 16.80
N LYS A 518 38.03 -34.05 17.04
CA LYS A 518 38.59 -34.00 18.38
C LYS A 518 37.90 -33.01 19.31
N GLN A 519 37.37 -31.91 18.77
CA GLN A 519 36.63 -30.89 19.53
C GLN A 519 35.20 -31.36 19.87
N LYS A 520 34.51 -32.03 18.92
CA LYS A 520 33.18 -32.65 19.18
C LYS A 520 33.20 -33.77 20.20
N ASP A 521 34.27 -34.58 20.18
CA ASP A 521 34.41 -35.66 21.15
C ASP A 521 34.63 -35.12 22.59
N SER A 522 35.14 -33.87 22.72
CA SER A 522 35.28 -33.19 24.03
C SER A 522 33.99 -32.47 24.45
N GLU A 523 33.15 -32.03 23.50
CA GLU A 523 31.84 -31.37 23.80
C GLU A 523 30.75 -32.39 24.14
N MET A 524 30.72 -33.58 23.50
CA MET A 524 29.77 -34.62 23.84
C MET A 524 29.96 -35.19 25.26
N ALA A 525 31.17 -35.11 25.81
CA ALA A 525 31.41 -35.50 27.21
C ALA A 525 30.89 -34.47 28.22
N ALA A 526 30.58 -33.23 27.76
CA ALA A 526 30.03 -32.17 28.61
C ALA A 526 28.48 -32.09 28.55
N GLU A 527 27.85 -32.51 27.45
CA GLU A 527 26.38 -32.50 27.29
C GLU A 527 25.64 -33.63 27.95
N GLU A 528 26.31 -34.76 28.25
CA GLU A 528 25.71 -35.91 28.95
C GLU A 528 25.40 -35.61 30.43
N TYR A 529 25.83 -34.47 30.95
CA TYR A 529 25.59 -34.06 32.35
C TYR A 529 24.38 -33.09 32.52
N HIS A 530 23.76 -32.62 31.43
CA HIS A 530 22.64 -31.65 31.52
C HIS A 530 21.31 -32.08 30.94
N ALA A 531 21.17 -33.33 30.51
CA ALA A 531 19.94 -33.84 29.90
C ALA A 531 19.05 -34.64 30.90
N GLN A 532 18.91 -34.19 32.13
CA GLN A 532 17.87 -34.66 33.07
C GLN A 532 17.22 -33.45 33.74
N THR A 533 16.38 -32.74 33.02
CA THR A 533 15.18 -32.09 33.60
C THR A 533 14.34 -31.42 32.48
N THR A 534 13.10 -31.78 32.55
CA THR A 534 11.87 -31.18 32.02
C THR A 534 11.44 -31.53 30.59
N ALA A 535 10.66 -32.58 30.58
CA ALA A 535 9.57 -32.79 29.64
C ALA A 535 8.29 -32.08 30.13
N THR A 536 7.42 -31.83 29.15
CA THR A 536 5.99 -31.47 29.18
C THR A 536 5.71 -30.05 28.78
N SER A 537 4.98 -29.81 27.70
CA SER A 537 3.57 -30.03 27.38
C SER A 537 3.23 -29.29 26.05
N ILE A 538 2.85 -29.87 25.08
CA ILE A 538 1.75 -30.14 24.15
C ILE A 538 0.58 -29.16 24.17
N TYR A 539 0.15 -28.81 22.89
CA TYR A 539 -1.13 -28.25 22.39
C TYR A 539 -1.26 -26.74 22.34
N ASN A 540 -1.51 -26.13 21.21
CA ASN A 540 -2.53 -26.23 20.19
C ASN A 540 -2.23 -25.30 19.00
N ALA A 541 -2.64 -25.73 17.80
CA ALA A 541 -2.50 -24.97 16.56
C ALA A 541 -3.55 -23.87 16.41
N PRO A 542 -3.22 -22.78 15.71
CA PRO A 542 -4.20 -21.81 15.30
C PRO A 542 -4.58 -21.95 13.82
N ILE A 543 -5.79 -21.57 13.57
CA ILE A 543 -6.49 -21.52 12.30
C ILE A 543 -5.82 -20.52 11.37
N SER A 544 -5.54 -20.95 10.15
CA SER A 544 -5.00 -20.12 9.07
C SER A 544 -6.03 -19.08 8.58
N VAL A 545 -5.70 -17.82 8.75
CA VAL A 545 -6.31 -16.72 7.98
C VAL A 545 -5.52 -16.59 6.69
N VAL A 546 -6.22 -16.64 5.56
CA VAL A 546 -5.63 -16.47 4.22
C VAL A 546 -5.29 -15.01 4.03
N ASP A 547 -4.00 -14.69 4.09
CA ASP A 547 -3.47 -13.38 3.68
C ASP A 547 -3.59 -13.23 2.16
N ARG A 548 -4.39 -12.26 1.71
CA ARG A 548 -4.33 -11.78 0.34
C ARG A 548 -3.34 -10.61 0.29
N PRO A 549 -2.35 -10.64 -0.61
CA PRO A 549 -1.44 -9.51 -0.76
C PRO A 549 -2.17 -8.34 -1.41
N TYR A 550 -2.19 -7.20 -0.73
CA TYR A 550 -2.56 -5.93 -1.33
C TYR A 550 -1.52 -5.55 -2.39
N SER A 551 -2.00 -5.19 -3.58
CA SER A 551 -1.19 -4.59 -4.63
C SER A 551 -0.66 -3.24 -4.15
N THR A 552 0.61 -3.18 -3.78
CA THR A 552 1.31 -1.92 -3.49
C THR A 552 1.70 -1.25 -4.80
N VAL A 553 0.80 -0.47 -5.36
CA VAL A 553 1.19 0.58 -6.30
C VAL A 553 1.67 1.76 -5.44
N PRO A 554 2.86 2.31 -5.64
CA PRO A 554 3.30 3.48 -4.90
C PRO A 554 2.31 4.63 -5.13
N PRO A 555 1.95 5.39 -4.08
CA PRO A 555 1.04 6.51 -4.24
C PRO A 555 1.66 7.51 -5.20
N VAL A 556 0.91 7.86 -6.22
CA VAL A 556 1.24 8.97 -7.10
C VAL A 556 1.23 10.24 -6.25
N ASN A 557 2.38 10.87 -6.13
CA ASN A 557 2.51 12.16 -5.48
C ASN A 557 1.81 13.21 -6.35
N LEU A 558 0.52 13.43 -6.13
CA LEU A 558 -0.18 14.57 -6.66
C LEU A 558 0.18 15.74 -5.75
N ASP A 559 1.05 16.62 -6.22
CA ASP A 559 1.21 17.95 -5.65
C ASP A 559 -0.12 18.70 -5.77
N LEU A 560 -0.97 18.53 -4.77
CA LEU A 560 -2.14 19.38 -4.57
C LEU A 560 -1.65 20.70 -3.97
N PRO A 561 -2.18 21.85 -4.41
CA PRO A 561 -1.81 23.14 -3.83
C PRO A 561 -2.05 23.13 -2.33
N ALA A 562 -1.11 23.70 -1.60
CA ALA A 562 -1.00 23.70 -0.14
C ALA A 562 -2.23 24.31 0.55
N ALA A 563 -3.26 23.51 0.78
CA ALA A 563 -4.42 23.87 1.61
C ALA A 563 -4.98 22.69 2.41
N TYR A 564 -4.48 21.46 2.21
CA TYR A 564 -4.92 20.31 3.00
C TYR A 564 -3.69 19.47 3.38
N THR A 565 -3.09 19.80 4.51
CA THR A 565 -2.19 18.88 5.21
C THR A 565 -3.03 17.79 5.88
N LEU A 566 -3.53 16.85 5.09
CA LEU A 566 -3.84 15.52 5.61
C LEU A 566 -2.51 14.82 5.81
N ASP A 567 -2.32 14.31 7.00
CA ASP A 567 -1.13 13.59 7.45
C ASP A 567 -1.05 12.23 6.72
N ASP A 568 -0.67 12.26 5.43
CA ASP A 568 -0.37 11.06 4.64
C ASP A 568 1.01 10.54 5.04
N ARG A 569 1.10 10.00 6.26
CA ARG A 569 2.16 9.04 6.55
C ARG A 569 1.73 7.68 6.02
N PRO A 570 2.50 7.08 5.11
CA PRO A 570 2.30 5.68 4.81
C PRO A 570 2.51 4.90 6.10
N THR A 571 1.45 4.30 6.61
CA THR A 571 1.58 3.23 7.58
C THR A 571 2.30 2.10 6.86
N ASN A 572 3.63 2.03 7.05
CA ASN A 572 4.41 0.84 6.72
C ASN A 572 3.86 -0.29 7.59
N TYR A 573 2.89 -1.04 7.09
CA TYR A 573 2.60 -2.37 7.58
C TYR A 573 3.69 -3.31 7.04
N LEU A 574 4.74 -3.49 7.82
CA LEU A 574 5.52 -4.72 7.81
C LEU A 574 4.67 -5.78 8.52
N TYR A 575 4.27 -6.81 7.75
CA TYR A 575 3.46 -8.00 7.98
C TYR A 575 1.97 -7.84 7.84
#